data_7ef425b3f23ac06ecca6de0f1bedd285
#
_entry.id   7ef425b3f23ac06ecca6de0f1bedd285
#
_cell.length_a   1.000
_cell.length_b   1.000
_cell.length_c   1.000
_cell.angle_alpha   90.00
_cell.angle_beta   90.00
_cell.angle_gamma   90.00
#
_symmetry.space_group_name_H-M   'P 1'
#
loop_
_entity.id
_entity.type
_entity.pdbx_description
1 polymer ?
#
loop_
_entity_poly.entity_id
_entity_poly.type
_entity_poly.pdbx_seq_one_letter_code
_entity_poly.pdbx_strand_id
1 'polypeptide(L)'
;QDNYESSCRLQGMLDYAKEHKIKIDKDDIWYGSFDYKSGLEGYKHLWDRHKELPDAVICINDNVAVAVCEAAAQMGFHAPADFRITGFDNFDKAGFYTPSITTVGHIQEEAAYQGMDVLLRLWAGENVPKYNFTETEMLWQESCGCGKGSSRDARAHLKDQIMYSVESEEFDEEVLSMEAEMMQCNTVEEMMYCIPQCIPSLKCDAMYLVLDDHLNAYKKEAEKSIHLDAAPSDEGFYVHGYPRQMQMTFAYERDQRLDLDRQEVDGIFPTFDYPKPGQDFLFLPLHFGERTVGYVVIRNAVYLMKKQYLFQIMNALTRSMENLHKKEMLAYMNKKLSSLYIMDTLTGMYNRMGYQQ
;
A
#
# COMPACT_ATOMS: atom_id res chain seq x y z
N GLN A 1 -9.22 -14.66 -11.01
CA GLN A 1 -7.76 -14.39 -10.90
C GLN A 1 -7.09 -15.69 -10.56
N ASP A 2 -6.14 -16.13 -11.40
CA ASP A 2 -5.35 -17.35 -11.16
C ASP A 2 -4.34 -17.08 -10.04
N ASN A 3 -4.80 -17.21 -8.80
CA ASN A 3 -3.94 -17.17 -7.63
C ASN A 3 -3.48 -18.60 -7.32
N TYR A 4 -2.18 -18.83 -7.34
CA TYR A 4 -1.57 -20.14 -7.12
C TYR A 4 -1.98 -20.76 -5.77
N GLU A 5 -1.95 -19.97 -4.69
CA GLU A 5 -2.30 -20.44 -3.35
C GLU A 5 -3.77 -20.86 -3.25
N SER A 6 -4.69 -20.05 -3.80
CA SER A 6 -6.11 -20.40 -3.86
C SER A 6 -6.34 -21.72 -4.60
N SER A 7 -5.66 -21.90 -5.73
CA SER A 7 -5.76 -23.11 -6.53
C SER A 7 -5.25 -24.34 -5.77
N CYS A 8 -4.14 -24.19 -5.04
CA CYS A 8 -3.59 -25.29 -4.21
C CYS A 8 -4.53 -25.60 -3.02
N ARG A 9 -5.08 -24.60 -2.34
CA ARG A 9 -6.03 -24.81 -1.23
C ARG A 9 -7.28 -25.54 -1.72
N LEU A 10 -7.87 -25.11 -2.84
CA LEU A 10 -9.01 -25.76 -3.46
C LEU A 10 -8.70 -27.20 -3.90
N GLN A 11 -7.54 -27.40 -4.54
CA GLN A 11 -7.12 -28.74 -4.98
C GLN A 11 -6.97 -29.70 -3.81
N GLY A 12 -6.35 -29.26 -2.71
CA GLY A 12 -6.22 -30.08 -1.50
C GLY A 12 -7.58 -30.49 -0.91
N MET A 13 -8.55 -29.56 -0.89
CA MET A 13 -9.92 -29.86 -0.46
C MET A 13 -10.59 -30.90 -1.37
N LEU A 14 -10.46 -30.73 -2.69
CA LEU A 14 -11.07 -31.65 -3.67
C LEU A 14 -10.42 -33.05 -3.65
N ASP A 15 -9.10 -33.11 -3.45
CA ASP A 15 -8.37 -34.38 -3.33
C ASP A 15 -8.81 -35.13 -2.07
N TYR A 16 -8.93 -34.45 -0.93
CA TYR A 16 -9.44 -35.03 0.30
C TYR A 16 -10.89 -35.53 0.14
N ALA A 17 -11.76 -34.71 -0.46
CA ALA A 17 -13.15 -35.09 -0.70
C ALA A 17 -13.25 -36.33 -1.59
N LYS A 18 -12.43 -36.40 -2.64
CA LYS A 18 -12.37 -37.57 -3.55
C LYS A 18 -11.90 -38.81 -2.82
N GLU A 19 -10.84 -38.72 -2.01
CA GLU A 19 -10.31 -39.84 -1.21
C GLU A 19 -11.34 -40.40 -0.24
N HIS A 20 -12.12 -39.49 0.39
CA HIS A 20 -13.14 -39.85 1.39
C HIS A 20 -14.55 -40.03 0.79
N LYS A 21 -14.67 -40.03 -0.55
CA LYS A 21 -15.96 -40.22 -1.27
C LYS A 21 -17.02 -39.16 -0.93
N ILE A 22 -16.59 -37.96 -0.55
CA ILE A 22 -17.47 -36.80 -0.35
C ILE A 22 -17.76 -36.20 -1.73
N LYS A 23 -19.06 -36.06 -2.05
CA LYS A 23 -19.45 -35.40 -3.30
C LYS A 23 -19.49 -33.90 -3.12
N ILE A 24 -18.77 -33.18 -3.95
CA ILE A 24 -18.80 -31.73 -4.05
C ILE A 24 -19.26 -31.40 -5.49
N ASP A 25 -20.33 -30.66 -5.63
CA ASP A 25 -20.76 -30.14 -6.93
C ASP A 25 -19.88 -28.95 -7.30
N LYS A 26 -19.58 -28.80 -8.59
CA LYS A 26 -18.78 -27.66 -9.08
C LYS A 26 -19.47 -26.32 -8.82
N ASP A 27 -20.79 -26.31 -8.83
CA ASP A 27 -21.57 -25.10 -8.58
C ASP A 27 -21.68 -24.76 -7.08
N ASP A 28 -21.20 -25.60 -6.19
CA ASP A 28 -21.04 -25.34 -4.76
C ASP A 28 -19.70 -24.66 -4.45
N ILE A 29 -18.88 -24.41 -5.50
CA ILE A 29 -17.61 -23.71 -5.38
C ILE A 29 -17.79 -22.28 -5.85
N TRP A 30 -17.73 -21.33 -4.92
CA TRP A 30 -17.76 -19.90 -5.23
C TRP A 30 -16.35 -19.36 -5.48
N TYR A 31 -16.17 -18.68 -6.61
CA TYR A 31 -14.92 -18.04 -6.98
C TYR A 31 -15.04 -16.53 -6.79
N GLY A 32 -14.31 -15.97 -5.83
CA GLY A 32 -14.32 -14.54 -5.49
C GLY A 32 -12.94 -14.02 -5.16
N SER A 33 -12.89 -12.95 -4.37
CA SER A 33 -11.69 -12.37 -3.78
C SER A 33 -11.50 -12.81 -2.33
N PHE A 34 -10.41 -12.34 -1.69
CA PHE A 34 -10.08 -12.68 -0.30
C PHE A 34 -10.74 -11.75 0.73
N ASP A 35 -11.65 -10.89 0.28
CA ASP A 35 -12.26 -9.87 1.11
C ASP A 35 -13.61 -10.28 1.71
N TYR A 36 -14.06 -9.51 2.69
CA TYR A 36 -15.32 -9.70 3.38
C TYR A 36 -16.53 -9.69 2.43
N LYS A 37 -16.53 -8.82 1.41
CA LYS A 37 -17.63 -8.70 0.45
C LYS A 37 -17.81 -9.98 -0.34
N SER A 38 -16.71 -10.60 -0.76
CA SER A 38 -16.76 -11.89 -1.47
C SER A 38 -17.36 -13.01 -0.62
N GLY A 39 -17.15 -12.98 0.69
CA GLY A 39 -17.80 -13.91 1.63
C GLY A 39 -19.31 -13.76 1.66
N LEU A 40 -19.81 -12.52 1.68
CA LEU A 40 -21.26 -12.24 1.60
C LEU A 40 -21.87 -12.71 0.28
N GLU A 41 -21.20 -12.47 -0.83
CA GLU A 41 -21.63 -12.90 -2.15
C GLU A 41 -21.62 -14.42 -2.30
N GLY A 42 -20.60 -15.09 -1.77
CA GLY A 42 -20.49 -16.55 -1.73
C GLY A 42 -21.60 -17.20 -0.90
N TYR A 43 -21.89 -16.66 0.30
CA TYR A 43 -23.01 -17.11 1.10
C TYR A 43 -24.34 -16.98 0.36
N LYS A 44 -24.58 -15.82 -0.27
CA LYS A 44 -25.79 -15.59 -1.06
C LYS A 44 -25.91 -16.59 -2.20
N HIS A 45 -24.81 -16.87 -2.93
CA HIS A 45 -24.79 -17.86 -3.99
C HIS A 45 -25.21 -19.25 -3.50
N LEU A 46 -24.62 -19.74 -2.42
CA LEU A 46 -24.97 -21.03 -1.81
C LEU A 46 -26.42 -21.08 -1.35
N TRP A 47 -26.87 -20.01 -0.68
CA TRP A 47 -28.27 -19.91 -0.22
C TRP A 47 -29.27 -19.88 -1.38
N ASP A 48 -29.00 -19.10 -2.44
CA ASP A 48 -29.90 -19.00 -3.58
C ASP A 48 -30.04 -20.32 -4.33
N ARG A 49 -28.97 -21.13 -4.32
CA ARG A 49 -28.95 -22.44 -4.96
C ARG A 49 -29.72 -23.50 -4.15
N HIS A 50 -29.46 -23.60 -2.87
CA HIS A 50 -29.95 -24.71 -2.06
C HIS A 50 -31.16 -24.37 -1.21
N LYS A 51 -31.36 -23.09 -0.83
CA LYS A 51 -32.36 -22.61 0.16
C LYS A 51 -32.23 -23.26 1.54
N GLU A 52 -31.09 -23.88 1.77
CA GLU A 52 -30.69 -24.50 3.04
C GLU A 52 -29.17 -24.35 3.19
N LEU A 53 -28.68 -24.49 4.40
CA LEU A 53 -27.23 -24.43 4.64
C LEU A 53 -26.60 -25.80 4.42
N PRO A 54 -25.38 -25.87 3.86
CA PRO A 54 -24.60 -27.09 3.86
C PRO A 54 -24.13 -27.44 5.26
N ASP A 55 -23.83 -28.71 5.52
CA ASP A 55 -23.28 -29.17 6.81
C ASP A 55 -21.98 -28.46 7.18
N ALA A 56 -21.18 -28.08 6.17
CA ALA A 56 -19.91 -27.38 6.37
C ALA A 56 -19.58 -26.44 5.20
N VAL A 57 -18.92 -25.33 5.53
CA VAL A 57 -18.38 -24.36 4.59
C VAL A 57 -16.88 -24.23 4.81
N ILE A 58 -16.09 -24.43 3.76
CA ILE A 58 -14.64 -24.24 3.78
C ILE A 58 -14.33 -22.94 3.07
N CYS A 59 -13.81 -21.97 3.80
CA CYS A 59 -13.48 -20.66 3.28
C CYS A 59 -11.99 -20.56 2.94
N ILE A 60 -11.69 -19.76 1.93
CA ILE A 60 -10.33 -19.57 1.43
C ILE A 60 -9.45 -18.83 2.46
N ASN A 61 -10.06 -17.97 3.28
CA ASN A 61 -9.42 -17.30 4.41
C ASN A 61 -10.44 -16.93 5.51
N ASP A 62 -9.93 -16.36 6.60
CA ASP A 62 -10.72 -16.01 7.77
C ASP A 62 -11.66 -14.82 7.53
N ASN A 63 -11.31 -13.84 6.69
CA ASN A 63 -12.22 -12.74 6.37
C ASN A 63 -13.50 -13.22 5.69
N VAL A 64 -13.34 -14.16 4.76
CA VAL A 64 -14.48 -14.80 4.07
C VAL A 64 -15.29 -15.62 5.06
N ALA A 65 -14.65 -16.36 5.99
CA ALA A 65 -15.34 -17.13 7.00
C ALA A 65 -16.18 -16.27 7.95
N VAL A 66 -15.63 -15.15 8.43
CA VAL A 66 -16.38 -14.19 9.25
C VAL A 66 -17.56 -13.60 8.49
N ALA A 67 -17.39 -13.25 7.21
CA ALA A 67 -18.47 -12.72 6.39
C ALA A 67 -19.63 -13.73 6.20
N VAL A 68 -19.30 -15.00 5.98
CA VAL A 68 -20.31 -16.08 5.88
C VAL A 68 -21.04 -16.24 7.21
N CYS A 69 -20.34 -16.24 8.36
CA CYS A 69 -20.96 -16.30 9.68
C CYS A 69 -21.93 -15.14 9.91
N GLU A 70 -21.55 -13.91 9.56
CA GLU A 70 -22.40 -12.74 9.71
C GLU A 70 -23.65 -12.81 8.82
N ALA A 71 -23.48 -13.21 7.56
CA ALA A 71 -24.61 -13.37 6.66
C ALA A 71 -25.59 -14.46 7.12
N ALA A 72 -25.07 -15.57 7.63
CA ALA A 72 -25.89 -16.65 8.20
C ALA A 72 -26.62 -16.19 9.47
N ALA A 73 -25.92 -15.46 10.37
CA ALA A 73 -26.49 -14.94 11.60
C ALA A 73 -27.66 -13.97 11.36
N GLN A 74 -27.57 -13.14 10.32
CA GLN A 74 -28.67 -12.25 9.89
C GLN A 74 -29.94 -13.02 9.48
N MET A 75 -29.79 -14.27 9.08
CA MET A 75 -30.90 -15.17 8.73
C MET A 75 -31.29 -16.11 9.89
N GLY A 76 -30.65 -15.98 11.06
CA GLY A 76 -30.91 -16.75 12.25
C GLY A 76 -30.16 -18.10 12.36
N PHE A 77 -29.13 -18.30 11.52
CA PHE A 77 -28.29 -19.49 11.54
C PHE A 77 -26.92 -19.21 12.16
N HIS A 78 -26.44 -20.13 12.99
CA HIS A 78 -25.21 -19.92 13.77
C HIS A 78 -24.28 -21.14 13.68
N ALA A 79 -23.00 -20.88 13.35
CA ALA A 79 -21.97 -21.88 13.53
C ALA A 79 -21.60 -22.02 15.03
N PRO A 80 -21.27 -23.22 15.52
CA PRO A 80 -21.27 -24.51 14.83
C PRO A 80 -22.59 -25.27 14.90
N ALA A 81 -23.66 -24.66 15.45
CA ALA A 81 -24.92 -25.34 15.74
C ALA A 81 -25.65 -25.78 14.46
N ASP A 82 -25.80 -24.87 13.50
CA ASP A 82 -26.55 -25.11 12.26
C ASP A 82 -25.66 -25.54 11.10
N PHE A 83 -24.41 -25.10 11.08
CA PHE A 83 -23.40 -25.49 10.09
C PHE A 83 -22.01 -25.34 10.69
N ARG A 84 -20.99 -25.92 10.06
CA ARG A 84 -19.60 -25.79 10.46
C ARG A 84 -18.84 -24.94 9.45
N ILE A 85 -17.85 -24.18 9.92
CA ILE A 85 -17.09 -23.33 9.04
C ILE A 85 -15.62 -23.30 9.43
N THR A 86 -14.76 -23.22 8.41
CA THR A 86 -13.30 -23.05 8.59
C THR A 86 -12.78 -21.93 7.72
N GLY A 87 -11.75 -21.25 8.20
CA GLY A 87 -10.99 -20.25 7.47
C GLY A 87 -9.57 -20.71 7.18
N PHE A 88 -8.70 -19.75 6.90
CA PHE A 88 -7.26 -19.90 6.66
C PHE A 88 -6.57 -18.57 6.96
N ASP A 89 -5.27 -18.58 7.27
CA ASP A 89 -4.36 -17.48 7.56
C ASP A 89 -4.23 -17.10 9.04
N ASN A 90 -5.12 -17.55 9.93
CA ASN A 90 -5.11 -17.26 11.36
C ASN A 90 -5.08 -15.75 11.67
N PHE A 91 -5.90 -14.96 11.00
CA PHE A 91 -6.02 -13.53 11.29
C PHE A 91 -6.48 -13.29 12.72
N ASP A 92 -5.92 -12.27 13.36
CA ASP A 92 -6.24 -11.95 14.76
C ASP A 92 -7.75 -11.82 15.02
N LYS A 93 -8.46 -11.16 14.09
CA LYS A 93 -9.91 -10.95 14.17
C LYS A 93 -10.70 -12.27 14.25
N ALA A 94 -10.27 -13.29 13.54
CA ALA A 94 -10.95 -14.60 13.52
C ALA A 94 -10.91 -15.31 14.88
N GLY A 95 -9.84 -15.14 15.65
CA GLY A 95 -9.71 -15.69 16.99
C GLY A 95 -10.53 -14.96 18.06
N PHE A 96 -10.96 -13.72 17.79
CA PHE A 96 -11.80 -12.90 18.69
C PHE A 96 -13.26 -12.80 18.24
N TYR A 97 -13.57 -13.26 17.04
CA TYR A 97 -14.93 -13.38 16.56
C TYR A 97 -15.72 -14.43 17.37
N THR A 98 -17.05 -14.34 17.40
CA THR A 98 -17.92 -15.33 18.06
C THR A 98 -18.88 -15.93 17.04
N PRO A 99 -18.75 -17.23 16.73
CA PRO A 99 -17.77 -18.19 17.27
C PRO A 99 -16.35 -17.96 16.73
N SER A 100 -15.32 -18.24 17.54
CA SER A 100 -13.94 -18.16 17.06
C SER A 100 -13.71 -19.15 15.91
N ILE A 101 -13.07 -18.66 14.84
CA ILE A 101 -12.96 -19.37 13.56
C ILE A 101 -11.84 -20.41 13.60
N THR A 102 -12.19 -21.68 13.38
CA THR A 102 -11.22 -22.75 13.09
C THR A 102 -10.46 -22.41 11.83
N THR A 103 -9.13 -22.40 11.89
CA THR A 103 -8.30 -21.89 10.80
C THR A 103 -6.98 -22.67 10.68
N VAL A 104 -6.30 -22.50 9.56
CA VAL A 104 -4.93 -22.96 9.37
C VAL A 104 -4.01 -21.76 9.55
N GLY A 105 -3.14 -21.83 10.55
CA GLY A 105 -2.12 -20.83 10.81
C GLY A 105 -0.80 -21.15 10.14
N HIS A 106 -0.05 -20.10 9.80
CA HIS A 106 1.35 -20.16 9.42
C HIS A 106 2.09 -19.01 10.07
N ILE A 107 3.37 -19.20 10.34
CA ILE A 107 4.21 -18.17 10.94
C ILE A 107 4.77 -17.31 9.80
N GLN A 108 4.23 -16.10 9.63
CA GLN A 108 4.64 -15.19 8.54
C GLN A 108 6.12 -14.81 8.62
N GLU A 109 6.62 -14.64 9.83
CA GLU A 109 8.04 -14.35 10.09
C GLU A 109 8.96 -15.48 9.61
N GLU A 110 8.51 -16.73 9.73
CA GLU A 110 9.27 -17.89 9.24
C GLU A 110 9.36 -17.90 7.72
N ALA A 111 8.28 -17.57 7.01
CA ALA A 111 8.28 -17.46 5.55
C ALA A 111 9.26 -16.36 5.08
N ALA A 112 9.30 -15.23 5.76
CA ALA A 112 10.25 -14.15 5.48
C ALA A 112 11.70 -14.57 5.75
N TYR A 113 11.95 -15.26 6.88
CA TYR A 113 13.27 -15.76 7.24
C TYR A 113 13.76 -16.79 6.20
N GLN A 114 12.95 -17.78 5.84
CA GLN A 114 13.29 -18.78 4.83
C GLN A 114 13.53 -18.12 3.45
N GLY A 115 12.72 -17.13 3.07
CA GLY A 115 12.91 -16.38 1.84
C GLY A 115 14.27 -15.68 1.79
N MET A 116 14.70 -15.07 2.90
CA MET A 116 16.02 -14.44 3.00
C MET A 116 17.16 -15.47 2.97
N ASP A 117 17.02 -16.59 3.67
CA ASP A 117 18.00 -17.70 3.61
C ASP A 117 18.19 -18.22 2.17
N VAL A 118 17.08 -18.43 1.46
CA VAL A 118 17.11 -18.85 0.05
C VAL A 118 17.84 -17.83 -0.83
N LEU A 119 17.60 -16.53 -0.65
CA LEU A 119 18.30 -15.47 -1.39
C LEU A 119 19.81 -15.47 -1.10
N LEU A 120 20.20 -15.57 0.16
CA LEU A 120 21.62 -15.60 0.54
C LEU A 120 22.34 -16.80 -0.05
N ARG A 121 21.70 -17.97 -0.04
CA ARG A 121 22.25 -19.20 -0.64
C ARG A 121 22.35 -19.11 -2.17
N LEU A 122 21.36 -18.51 -2.83
CA LEU A 122 21.44 -18.23 -4.27
C LEU A 122 22.61 -17.29 -4.60
N TRP A 123 22.81 -16.24 -3.81
CA TRP A 123 23.94 -15.32 -3.99
C TRP A 123 25.30 -16.01 -3.73
N ALA A 124 25.33 -16.98 -2.84
CA ALA A 124 26.51 -17.83 -2.64
C ALA A 124 26.74 -18.85 -3.76
N GLY A 125 25.85 -18.91 -4.76
CA GLY A 125 25.95 -19.85 -5.88
C GLY A 125 25.47 -21.26 -5.54
N GLU A 126 24.73 -21.45 -4.44
CA GLU A 126 24.17 -22.73 -4.07
C GLU A 126 22.94 -23.08 -4.91
N ASN A 127 22.74 -24.38 -5.11
CA ASN A 127 21.52 -24.88 -5.73
C ASN A 127 20.43 -25.02 -4.66
N VAL A 128 19.38 -24.19 -4.74
CA VAL A 128 18.23 -24.23 -3.81
C VAL A 128 17.00 -24.83 -4.49
N PRO A 129 16.11 -25.49 -3.74
CA PRO A 129 14.86 -26.01 -4.29
C PRO A 129 14.02 -24.89 -4.91
N LYS A 130 13.34 -25.18 -6.01
CA LYS A 130 12.42 -24.23 -6.66
C LYS A 130 11.24 -23.86 -5.78
N TYR A 131 10.78 -24.79 -4.95
CA TYR A 131 9.68 -24.62 -4.02
C TYR A 131 10.18 -24.84 -2.60
N ASN A 132 9.88 -23.88 -1.72
CA ASN A 132 10.20 -23.93 -0.31
C ASN A 132 8.88 -23.72 0.44
N PHE A 133 8.61 -24.55 1.43
CA PHE A 133 7.34 -24.55 2.17
C PHE A 133 7.63 -24.27 3.65
N THR A 134 6.81 -23.44 4.26
CA THR A 134 6.77 -23.26 5.72
C THR A 134 5.81 -24.27 6.34
N GLU A 135 6.02 -24.58 7.61
CA GLU A 135 5.10 -25.40 8.37
C GLU A 135 3.78 -24.67 8.61
N THR A 136 2.69 -25.42 8.64
CA THR A 136 1.34 -24.92 8.94
C THR A 136 0.76 -25.71 10.10
N GLU A 137 -0.06 -25.04 10.91
CA GLU A 137 -0.75 -25.62 12.06
C GLU A 137 -2.27 -25.45 11.93
N MET A 138 -3.03 -26.52 12.21
CA MET A 138 -4.48 -26.44 12.30
C MET A 138 -4.90 -25.97 13.70
N LEU A 139 -5.53 -24.84 13.77
CA LEU A 139 -6.05 -24.24 15.00
C LEU A 139 -7.54 -24.55 15.13
N TRP A 140 -7.85 -25.57 15.93
CA TRP A 140 -9.21 -26.01 16.21
C TRP A 140 -9.89 -25.03 17.18
N GLN A 141 -10.97 -24.38 16.73
CA GLN A 141 -11.74 -23.41 17.53
C GLN A 141 -13.23 -23.73 17.51
N GLU A 142 -14.09 -22.77 17.88
CA GLU A 142 -15.52 -23.01 18.09
C GLU A 142 -16.28 -23.29 16.79
N SER A 143 -15.95 -22.64 15.70
CA SER A 143 -16.76 -22.62 14.48
C SER A 143 -16.89 -23.96 13.76
N CYS A 144 -16.02 -24.93 14.04
CA CYS A 144 -16.17 -26.32 13.58
C CYS A 144 -16.82 -27.23 14.62
N GLY A 145 -17.09 -26.74 15.83
CA GLY A 145 -17.58 -27.53 16.95
C GLY A 145 -16.51 -28.37 17.64
N CYS A 146 -15.23 -28.23 17.30
CA CYS A 146 -14.13 -29.05 17.81
C CYS A 146 -13.37 -28.41 18.96
N GLY A 147 -13.38 -27.07 19.08
CA GLY A 147 -12.61 -26.32 20.06
C GLY A 147 -13.47 -25.78 21.22
N LYS A 148 -12.77 -25.32 22.26
CA LYS A 148 -13.37 -24.71 23.45
C LYS A 148 -13.31 -23.18 23.46
N GLY A 149 -13.16 -22.56 22.31
CA GLY A 149 -12.92 -21.12 22.16
C GLY A 149 -11.44 -20.75 22.10
N SER A 150 -11.17 -19.51 21.70
CA SER A 150 -9.82 -18.98 21.64
C SER A 150 -9.25 -18.77 23.04
N SER A 151 -7.99 -19.19 23.27
CA SER A 151 -7.26 -18.88 24.49
C SER A 151 -6.72 -17.44 24.53
N ARG A 152 -7.01 -16.61 23.52
CA ARG A 152 -6.52 -15.25 23.38
C ARG A 152 -7.16 -14.33 24.42
N ASP A 153 -6.35 -13.40 24.97
CA ASP A 153 -6.85 -12.40 25.91
C ASP A 153 -7.65 -11.30 25.19
N ALA A 154 -8.97 -11.42 25.23
CA ALA A 154 -9.89 -10.46 24.62
C ALA A 154 -9.77 -9.05 25.23
N ARG A 155 -9.39 -8.90 26.50
CA ARG A 155 -9.21 -7.59 27.12
C ARG A 155 -7.94 -6.89 26.65
N ALA A 156 -6.84 -7.64 26.53
CA ALA A 156 -5.60 -7.12 25.97
C ALA A 156 -5.83 -6.70 24.52
N HIS A 157 -6.46 -7.55 23.72
CA HIS A 157 -6.80 -7.22 22.33
C HIS A 157 -7.68 -5.97 22.20
N LEU A 158 -8.74 -5.85 23.00
CA LEU A 158 -9.61 -4.66 23.00
C LEU A 158 -8.82 -3.40 23.36
N LYS A 159 -7.94 -3.47 24.36
CA LYS A 159 -7.06 -2.36 24.71
C LYS A 159 -6.18 -1.95 23.55
N ASP A 160 -5.54 -2.92 22.88
CA ASP A 160 -4.66 -2.68 21.74
C ASP A 160 -5.44 -2.07 20.56
N GLN A 161 -6.67 -2.53 20.30
CA GLN A 161 -7.55 -1.96 19.28
C GLN A 161 -7.95 -0.51 19.59
N ILE A 162 -8.29 -0.21 20.84
CA ILE A 162 -8.60 1.16 21.27
C ILE A 162 -7.39 2.06 21.11
N MET A 163 -6.20 1.61 21.57
CA MET A 163 -4.97 2.40 21.42
C MET A 163 -4.62 2.62 19.95
N TYR A 164 -4.79 1.58 19.12
CA TYR A 164 -4.60 1.69 17.68
C TYR A 164 -5.57 2.73 17.05
N SER A 165 -6.85 2.73 17.45
CA SER A 165 -7.84 3.68 16.94
C SER A 165 -7.44 5.12 17.29
N VAL A 166 -7.06 5.36 18.56
CA VAL A 166 -6.64 6.70 19.02
C VAL A 166 -5.39 7.18 18.25
N GLU A 167 -4.35 6.35 18.18
CA GLU A 167 -3.12 6.69 17.44
C GLU A 167 -3.41 6.94 15.94
N SER A 168 -4.35 6.16 15.35
CA SER A 168 -4.70 6.31 13.94
C SER A 168 -5.47 7.61 13.68
N GLU A 169 -6.39 7.97 14.55
CA GLU A 169 -7.16 9.22 14.44
C GLU A 169 -6.23 10.45 14.55
N GLU A 170 -5.30 10.46 15.51
CA GLU A 170 -4.31 11.52 15.65
C GLU A 170 -3.43 11.63 14.39
N PHE A 171 -2.95 10.50 13.86
CA PHE A 171 -2.13 10.49 12.65
C PHE A 171 -2.91 10.96 11.40
N ASP A 172 -4.18 10.56 11.27
CA ASP A 172 -5.04 10.98 10.17
C ASP A 172 -5.21 12.51 10.18
N GLU A 173 -5.42 13.12 11.35
CA GLU A 173 -5.51 14.58 11.49
C GLU A 173 -4.20 15.28 11.10
N GLU A 174 -3.04 14.75 11.53
CA GLU A 174 -1.73 15.29 11.17
C GLU A 174 -1.49 15.23 9.65
N VAL A 175 -1.80 14.10 9.01
CA VAL A 175 -1.63 13.93 7.56
C VAL A 175 -2.57 14.84 6.78
N LEU A 176 -3.83 14.97 7.20
CA LEU A 176 -4.80 15.88 6.57
C LEU A 176 -4.37 17.35 6.70
N SER A 177 -3.86 17.74 7.86
CA SER A 177 -3.31 19.10 8.07
C SER A 177 -2.11 19.34 7.16
N MET A 178 -1.17 18.41 7.11
CA MET A 178 0.01 18.46 6.22
C MET A 178 -0.42 18.59 4.76
N GLU A 179 -1.35 17.74 4.29
CA GLU A 179 -1.84 17.76 2.90
C GLU A 179 -2.49 19.11 2.57
N ALA A 180 -3.31 19.66 3.48
CA ALA A 180 -3.97 20.94 3.29
C ALA A 180 -2.97 22.09 3.19
N GLU A 181 -1.90 22.09 3.97
CA GLU A 181 -0.82 23.07 3.89
C GLU A 181 -0.02 22.92 2.59
N MET A 182 0.36 21.69 2.25
CA MET A 182 1.09 21.40 1.01
C MET A 182 0.31 21.81 -0.24
N MET A 183 -1.02 21.70 -0.23
CA MET A 183 -1.88 22.14 -1.34
C MET A 183 -1.83 23.66 -1.59
N GLN A 184 -1.44 24.46 -0.60
CA GLN A 184 -1.29 25.90 -0.71
C GLN A 184 0.10 26.31 -1.21
N CYS A 185 1.08 25.42 -1.12
CA CYS A 185 2.45 25.68 -1.55
C CYS A 185 2.55 25.95 -3.07
N ASN A 186 3.52 26.76 -3.44
CA ASN A 186 3.82 27.12 -4.84
C ASN A 186 5.17 26.58 -5.31
N THR A 187 5.95 25.98 -4.42
CA THR A 187 7.23 25.36 -4.73
C THR A 187 7.41 24.04 -3.97
N VAL A 188 8.27 23.18 -4.51
CA VAL A 188 8.66 21.94 -3.83
C VAL A 188 9.35 22.25 -2.49
N GLU A 189 10.17 23.29 -2.46
CA GLU A 189 10.88 23.73 -1.26
C GLU A 189 9.90 24.11 -0.12
N GLU A 190 8.82 24.86 -0.44
CA GLU A 190 7.76 25.20 0.52
C GLU A 190 7.08 23.94 1.05
N MET A 191 6.77 22.97 0.18
CA MET A 191 6.14 21.70 0.58
C MET A 191 7.00 20.92 1.57
N MET A 192 8.33 20.98 1.43
CA MET A 192 9.25 20.26 2.33
C MET A 192 9.21 20.79 3.78
N TYR A 193 8.66 21.97 4.02
CA TYR A 193 8.46 22.49 5.38
C TYR A 193 7.21 21.93 6.08
N CYS A 194 6.28 21.34 5.32
CA CYS A 194 5.06 20.73 5.88
C CYS A 194 5.30 19.31 6.40
N ILE A 195 6.31 18.58 5.86
CA ILE A 195 6.55 17.16 6.18
C ILE A 195 6.93 16.91 7.66
N PRO A 196 7.81 17.72 8.30
CA PRO A 196 8.29 17.45 9.66
C PRO A 196 7.19 17.27 10.71
N GLN A 197 6.02 17.85 10.53
CA GLN A 197 4.92 17.74 11.49
C GLN A 197 4.39 16.30 11.65
N CYS A 198 4.45 15.45 10.61
CA CYS A 198 4.00 14.06 10.66
C CYS A 198 5.10 13.07 11.06
N ILE A 199 6.38 13.47 11.07
CA ILE A 199 7.50 12.54 11.32
C ILE A 199 7.48 11.95 12.74
N PRO A 200 7.16 12.70 13.81
CA PRO A 200 7.10 12.13 15.16
C PRO A 200 6.18 10.92 15.27
N SER A 201 5.03 10.95 14.60
CA SER A 201 4.07 9.85 14.58
C SER A 201 4.55 8.66 13.74
N LEU A 202 5.50 8.88 12.82
CA LEU A 202 6.18 7.81 12.09
C LEU A 202 7.22 7.07 12.95
N LYS A 203 7.67 7.65 14.07
CA LYS A 203 8.65 7.07 15.00
C LYS A 203 9.87 6.46 14.27
N CYS A 204 10.34 7.12 13.22
CA CYS A 204 11.49 6.70 12.42
C CYS A 204 12.74 7.50 12.78
N ASP A 205 13.92 6.91 12.57
CA ASP A 205 15.21 7.58 12.85
C ASP A 205 15.60 8.58 11.77
N ALA A 206 15.12 8.39 10.56
CA ALA A 206 15.39 9.29 9.45
C ALA A 206 14.36 9.12 8.33
N MET A 207 14.13 10.21 7.58
CA MET A 207 13.32 10.23 6.37
C MET A 207 14.00 11.09 5.31
N TYR A 208 14.07 10.58 4.09
CA TYR A 208 14.65 11.27 2.95
C TYR A 208 13.67 11.25 1.78
N LEU A 209 13.61 12.35 1.05
CA LEU A 209 12.83 12.48 -0.17
C LEU A 209 13.75 12.82 -1.32
N VAL A 210 13.72 11.97 -2.34
CA VAL A 210 14.52 12.11 -3.54
C VAL A 210 13.58 12.24 -4.73
N LEU A 211 13.71 13.33 -5.49
CA LEU A 211 12.80 13.68 -6.58
C LEU A 211 13.55 13.80 -7.92
N ASP A 212 12.84 13.48 -8.98
CA ASP A 212 13.27 13.79 -10.35
C ASP A 212 13.19 15.30 -10.59
N ASP A 213 14.26 15.87 -11.10
CA ASP A 213 14.36 17.30 -11.42
C ASP A 213 13.36 17.73 -12.52
N HIS A 214 12.85 16.77 -13.29
CA HIS A 214 11.80 17.00 -14.29
C HIS A 214 10.49 17.52 -13.67
N LEU A 215 10.27 17.29 -12.39
CA LEU A 215 9.12 17.83 -11.64
C LEU A 215 9.03 19.37 -11.76
N ASN A 216 10.20 20.06 -11.85
CA ASN A 216 10.29 21.51 -11.97
C ASN A 216 10.42 22.00 -13.44
N ALA A 217 10.20 21.13 -14.43
CA ALA A 217 10.47 21.45 -15.83
C ALA A 217 9.65 22.65 -16.34
N TYR A 218 8.37 22.72 -16.00
CA TYR A 218 7.49 23.83 -16.41
C TYR A 218 7.92 25.16 -15.79
N LYS A 219 8.29 25.17 -14.51
CA LYS A 219 8.79 26.35 -13.80
C LYS A 219 10.09 26.84 -14.43
N LYS A 220 11.08 25.95 -14.64
CA LYS A 220 12.35 26.27 -15.26
C LYS A 220 12.19 26.85 -16.66
N GLU A 221 11.28 26.28 -17.45
CA GLU A 221 11.04 26.78 -18.80
C GLU A 221 10.31 28.12 -18.78
N ALA A 222 9.36 28.33 -17.86
CA ALA A 222 8.70 29.61 -17.69
C ALA A 222 9.67 30.77 -17.29
N GLU A 223 10.75 30.45 -16.58
CA GLU A 223 11.75 31.42 -16.13
C GLU A 223 12.76 31.80 -17.24
N LYS A 224 13.01 30.90 -18.20
CA LYS A 224 14.10 31.07 -19.19
C LYS A 224 13.85 32.13 -20.25
N SER A 225 12.64 32.35 -20.72
CA SER A 225 12.44 33.30 -21.83
C SER A 225 11.03 33.87 -21.96
N ILE A 226 10.95 35.03 -22.68
CA ILE A 226 9.71 35.60 -23.17
C ILE A 226 9.15 34.74 -24.34
N HIS A 227 10.05 34.10 -25.09
CA HIS A 227 9.73 33.19 -26.19
C HIS A 227 9.71 31.75 -25.62
N LEU A 228 8.52 31.22 -25.35
CA LEU A 228 8.31 29.87 -24.88
C LEU A 228 8.28 28.91 -26.09
N ASP A 229 9.41 28.27 -26.39
CA ASP A 229 9.56 27.44 -27.60
C ASP A 229 8.74 26.15 -27.51
N ALA A 230 9.24 25.12 -26.90
CA ALA A 230 8.54 23.84 -26.72
C ALA A 230 8.01 23.71 -25.30
N ALA A 231 6.77 23.27 -25.14
CA ALA A 231 6.26 22.92 -23.83
C ALA A 231 7.01 21.69 -23.30
N PRO A 232 7.43 21.68 -22.03
CA PRO A 232 7.83 20.45 -21.39
C PRO A 232 6.74 19.39 -21.55
N SER A 233 7.13 18.14 -21.62
CA SER A 233 6.23 17.03 -21.78
C SER A 233 6.36 16.10 -20.59
N ASP A 234 5.25 15.56 -20.12
CA ASP A 234 5.27 14.52 -19.08
C ASP A 234 5.94 13.22 -19.56
N GLU A 235 6.22 13.10 -20.86
CA GLU A 235 7.01 12.00 -21.42
C GLU A 235 8.48 12.00 -20.92
N GLY A 236 8.94 13.10 -20.31
CA GLY A 236 10.24 13.17 -19.64
C GLY A 236 10.34 12.30 -18.37
N PHE A 237 9.22 11.99 -17.72
CA PHE A 237 9.22 11.09 -16.58
C PHE A 237 9.38 9.62 -17.00
N TYR A 238 10.10 8.86 -16.20
CA TYR A 238 10.30 7.44 -16.43
C TYR A 238 9.02 6.66 -16.10
N VAL A 239 8.65 5.72 -16.98
CA VAL A 239 7.56 4.77 -16.73
C VAL A 239 8.07 3.57 -15.93
N HIS A 240 9.34 3.18 -16.15
CA HIS A 240 9.98 2.09 -15.43
C HIS A 240 11.35 2.51 -14.93
N GLY A 241 11.53 2.46 -13.61
CA GLY A 241 12.78 2.84 -12.96
C GLY A 241 12.90 4.35 -12.70
N TYR A 242 14.12 4.81 -12.52
CA TYR A 242 14.46 6.18 -12.15
C TYR A 242 15.56 6.72 -13.04
N PRO A 243 15.63 8.06 -13.27
CA PRO A 243 16.79 8.66 -13.91
C PRO A 243 18.05 8.43 -13.08
N ARG A 244 19.20 8.44 -13.75
CA ARG A 244 20.48 8.20 -13.08
C ARG A 244 20.82 9.30 -12.06
N GLN A 245 20.43 10.53 -12.35
CA GLN A 245 20.65 11.66 -11.45
C GLN A 245 19.30 12.14 -10.91
N MET A 246 19.19 12.20 -9.61
CA MET A 246 18.02 12.66 -8.88
C MET A 246 18.45 13.67 -7.83
N GLN A 247 17.50 14.45 -7.32
CA GLN A 247 17.74 15.50 -6.33
C GLN A 247 17.17 15.08 -4.98
N MET A 248 18.03 15.04 -3.95
CA MET A 248 17.54 14.93 -2.58
C MET A 248 17.00 16.31 -2.17
N THR A 249 15.68 16.39 -1.99
CA THR A 249 14.98 17.64 -1.72
C THR A 249 14.63 17.79 -0.24
N PHE A 250 14.63 16.69 0.50
CA PHE A 250 14.32 16.66 1.92
C PHE A 250 15.15 15.59 2.63
N ALA A 251 15.67 15.95 3.80
CA ALA A 251 16.27 15.00 4.73
C ALA A 251 15.93 15.39 6.17
N TYR A 252 15.61 14.39 6.96
CA TYR A 252 15.32 14.51 8.37
C TYR A 252 16.06 13.40 9.11
N GLU A 253 16.87 13.77 10.09
CA GLU A 253 17.63 12.84 10.92
C GLU A 253 17.70 13.38 12.36
N ARG A 254 17.68 12.49 13.33
CA ARG A 254 17.87 12.82 14.75
C ARG A 254 16.98 13.98 15.21
N ASP A 255 15.71 13.90 14.87
CA ASP A 255 14.67 14.89 15.21
C ASP A 255 14.92 16.29 14.63
N GLN A 256 15.73 16.39 13.58
CA GLN A 256 16.02 17.64 12.91
C GLN A 256 15.95 17.52 11.38
N ARG A 257 15.36 18.53 10.76
CA ARG A 257 15.49 18.71 9.33
C ARG A 257 16.90 19.16 9.00
N LEU A 258 17.54 18.45 8.06
CA LEU A 258 18.85 18.87 7.55
C LEU A 258 18.66 19.94 6.46
N ASP A 259 19.47 20.98 6.55
CA ASP A 259 19.56 21.99 5.49
C ASP A 259 20.38 21.42 4.32
N LEU A 260 19.70 21.18 3.20
CA LEU A 260 20.32 20.60 2.02
C LEU A 260 20.46 21.68 0.95
N ASP A 261 21.68 22.03 0.61
CA ASP A 261 21.96 22.60 -0.70
C ASP A 261 21.78 21.49 -1.73
N ARG A 262 20.60 21.42 -2.38
CA ARG A 262 20.19 20.47 -3.43
C ARG A 262 21.25 19.42 -3.76
N GLN A 263 21.25 18.32 -3.02
CA GLN A 263 22.27 17.28 -3.15
C GLN A 263 21.87 16.32 -4.28
N GLU A 264 22.70 16.24 -5.32
CA GLU A 264 22.54 15.22 -6.36
C GLU A 264 22.77 13.83 -5.76
N VAL A 265 21.90 12.89 -6.12
CA VAL A 265 22.00 11.48 -5.72
C VAL A 265 22.35 10.67 -6.95
N ASP A 266 23.53 10.06 -6.96
CA ASP A 266 23.94 9.09 -8.00
C ASP A 266 23.53 7.67 -7.55
N GLY A 267 22.54 7.13 -8.22
CA GLY A 267 21.95 5.83 -7.88
C GLY A 267 20.72 5.92 -6.97
N ILE A 268 20.34 4.80 -6.37
CA ILE A 268 19.11 4.69 -5.57
C ILE A 268 19.32 5.11 -4.11
N PHE A 269 20.54 4.95 -3.57
CA PHE A 269 20.85 5.32 -2.20
C PHE A 269 21.25 6.79 -2.13
N PRO A 270 20.51 7.63 -1.37
CA PRO A 270 21.08 8.88 -0.92
C PRO A 270 22.39 8.54 -0.16
N THR A 271 23.45 9.35 -0.35
CA THR A 271 24.73 9.15 0.32
C THR A 271 24.55 9.27 1.84
N PHE A 272 24.31 8.15 2.47
CA PHE A 272 24.38 8.04 3.92
C PHE A 272 25.82 7.76 4.34
N ASP A 273 26.20 8.22 5.51
CA ASP A 273 27.24 7.53 6.27
C ASP A 273 26.85 6.05 6.31
N TYR A 274 27.73 5.18 5.84
CA TYR A 274 27.51 3.76 5.65
C TYR A 274 26.51 3.15 6.64
N PRO A 275 25.47 2.41 6.17
CA PRO A 275 24.47 1.83 7.05
C PRO A 275 25.15 1.00 8.12
N LYS A 276 24.82 1.27 9.39
CA LYS A 276 25.31 0.47 10.51
C LYS A 276 24.58 -0.87 10.53
N PRO A 277 25.25 -1.96 10.94
CA PRO A 277 24.55 -3.23 11.11
C PRO A 277 23.30 -3.10 11.99
N GLY A 278 22.20 -3.71 11.59
CA GLY A 278 20.92 -3.67 12.32
C GLY A 278 20.02 -2.48 12.00
N GLN A 279 20.31 -1.73 10.92
CA GLN A 279 19.38 -0.72 10.39
C GLN A 279 18.58 -1.29 9.23
N ASP A 280 17.28 -0.98 9.22
CA ASP A 280 16.39 -1.25 8.12
C ASP A 280 16.07 0.03 7.34
N PHE A 281 15.84 -0.13 6.04
CA PHE A 281 15.46 0.95 5.14
C PHE A 281 14.23 0.54 4.33
N LEU A 282 13.19 1.38 4.39
CA LEU A 282 12.02 1.24 3.55
C LEU A 282 12.13 2.21 2.37
N PHE A 283 12.06 1.67 1.15
CA PHE A 283 12.01 2.45 -0.09
C PHE A 283 10.59 2.47 -0.62
N LEU A 284 10.03 3.65 -0.74
CA LEU A 284 8.65 3.87 -1.12
C LEU A 284 8.60 4.73 -2.39
N PRO A 285 8.14 4.19 -3.54
CA PRO A 285 8.09 4.93 -4.78
C PRO A 285 7.03 6.04 -4.74
N LEU A 286 7.35 7.18 -5.34
CA LEU A 286 6.42 8.26 -5.65
C LEU A 286 6.16 8.27 -7.15
N HIS A 287 4.88 8.30 -7.56
CA HIS A 287 4.53 8.24 -8.97
C HIS A 287 3.22 8.97 -9.27
N PHE A 288 3.11 9.54 -10.47
CA PHE A 288 1.89 10.09 -11.05
C PHE A 288 1.32 9.09 -12.06
N GLY A 289 0.29 8.34 -11.65
CA GLY A 289 -0.16 7.20 -12.44
C GLY A 289 0.95 6.16 -12.61
N GLU A 290 1.42 5.92 -13.84
CA GLU A 290 2.50 4.98 -14.16
C GLU A 290 3.91 5.62 -14.18
N ARG A 291 4.02 6.95 -14.01
CA ARG A 291 5.26 7.71 -14.13
C ARG A 291 5.91 7.93 -12.78
N THR A 292 7.15 7.52 -12.64
CA THR A 292 7.93 7.73 -11.42
C THR A 292 8.41 9.17 -11.32
N VAL A 293 8.19 9.80 -10.18
CA VAL A 293 8.61 11.17 -9.89
C VAL A 293 9.63 11.25 -8.76
N GLY A 294 9.85 10.16 -8.06
CA GLY A 294 10.79 10.10 -6.97
C GLY A 294 10.55 8.91 -6.05
N TYR A 295 11.17 8.98 -4.89
CA TYR A 295 10.98 7.98 -3.83
C TYR A 295 11.25 8.59 -2.46
N VAL A 296 10.67 7.95 -1.44
CA VAL A 296 10.94 8.23 -0.04
C VAL A 296 11.76 7.09 0.53
N VAL A 297 12.75 7.40 1.35
CA VAL A 297 13.50 6.41 2.13
C VAL A 297 13.29 6.71 3.62
N ILE A 298 12.85 5.71 4.37
CA ILE A 298 12.64 5.82 5.82
C ILE A 298 13.52 4.79 6.51
N ARG A 299 14.23 5.21 7.56
CA ARG A 299 15.14 4.36 8.32
C ARG A 299 14.52 3.95 9.64
N ASN A 300 14.69 2.65 10.02
CA ASN A 300 14.24 2.06 11.27
C ASN A 300 12.75 2.24 11.55
N ALA A 301 11.91 1.86 10.58
CA ALA A 301 10.48 2.04 10.64
C ALA A 301 9.67 0.81 10.24
N VAL A 302 10.22 -0.40 10.40
CA VAL A 302 9.55 -1.67 10.03
C VAL A 302 8.18 -1.82 10.69
N TYR A 303 7.99 -1.30 11.91
CA TYR A 303 6.70 -1.38 12.58
C TYR A 303 5.57 -0.67 11.80
N LEU A 304 5.89 0.31 10.96
CA LEU A 304 4.92 1.01 10.10
C LEU A 304 4.31 0.09 9.04
N MET A 305 4.96 -1.02 8.70
CA MET A 305 4.40 -2.00 7.77
C MET A 305 3.12 -2.67 8.30
N LYS A 306 2.95 -2.69 9.64
CA LYS A 306 1.73 -3.18 10.30
C LYS A 306 0.61 -2.13 10.35
N LYS A 307 0.88 -0.89 9.97
CA LYS A 307 -0.02 0.26 10.05
C LYS A 307 -0.26 0.84 8.65
N GLN A 308 -1.40 1.45 8.44
CA GLN A 308 -1.70 2.10 7.15
C GLN A 308 -1.04 3.48 6.98
N TYR A 309 -0.26 3.93 7.96
CA TYR A 309 0.36 5.26 8.01
C TYR A 309 1.24 5.57 6.80
N LEU A 310 2.05 4.58 6.36
CA LEU A 310 2.89 4.76 5.17
C LEU A 310 2.06 5.04 3.92
N PHE A 311 0.95 4.32 3.75
CA PHE A 311 0.07 4.52 2.60
C PHE A 311 -0.57 5.91 2.61
N GLN A 312 -1.02 6.38 3.78
CA GLN A 312 -1.65 7.68 3.94
C GLN A 312 -0.67 8.83 3.62
N ILE A 313 0.52 8.82 4.24
CA ILE A 313 1.52 9.86 3.96
C ILE A 313 2.01 9.85 2.51
N MET A 314 2.20 8.65 1.92
CA MET A 314 2.61 8.54 0.52
C MET A 314 1.53 9.08 -0.42
N ASN A 315 0.26 8.83 -0.14
CA ASN A 315 -0.85 9.40 -0.91
C ASN A 315 -0.92 10.93 -0.78
N ALA A 316 -0.77 11.47 0.43
CA ALA A 316 -0.76 12.91 0.66
C ALA A 316 0.40 13.59 -0.09
N LEU A 317 1.61 13.05 0.01
CA LEU A 317 2.78 13.54 -0.71
C LEU A 317 2.56 13.48 -2.23
N THR A 318 2.13 12.34 -2.75
CA THR A 318 1.90 12.15 -4.19
C THR A 318 0.86 13.14 -4.73
N ARG A 319 -0.30 13.25 -4.07
CA ARG A 319 -1.38 14.16 -4.51
C ARG A 319 -0.94 15.63 -4.46
N SER A 320 -0.24 16.01 -3.41
CA SER A 320 0.22 17.40 -3.26
C SER A 320 1.26 17.77 -4.31
N MET A 321 2.19 16.87 -4.62
CA MET A 321 3.18 17.07 -5.69
C MET A 321 2.54 17.08 -7.08
N GLU A 322 1.59 16.19 -7.34
CA GLU A 322 0.85 16.18 -8.60
C GLU A 322 0.05 17.48 -8.79
N ASN A 323 -0.55 17.99 -7.71
CA ASN A 323 -1.26 19.29 -7.73
C ASN A 323 -0.31 20.45 -8.03
N LEU A 324 0.87 20.48 -7.40
CA LEU A 324 1.88 21.50 -7.68
C LEU A 324 2.34 21.43 -9.14
N HIS A 325 2.66 20.26 -9.64
CA HIS A 325 3.06 20.06 -11.05
C HIS A 325 1.98 20.56 -12.03
N LYS A 326 0.70 20.25 -11.75
CA LYS A 326 -0.42 20.76 -12.55
C LYS A 326 -0.58 22.29 -12.46
N LYS A 327 -0.35 22.89 -11.29
CA LYS A 327 -0.34 24.36 -11.14
C LYS A 327 0.75 24.99 -11.99
N GLU A 328 1.97 24.46 -11.96
CA GLU A 328 3.09 24.95 -12.76
C GLU A 328 2.82 24.81 -14.27
N MET A 329 2.28 23.67 -14.70
CA MET A 329 1.85 23.44 -16.07
C MET A 329 0.81 24.48 -16.53
N LEU A 330 -0.22 24.72 -15.73
CA LEU A 330 -1.26 25.71 -16.04
C LEU A 330 -0.70 27.12 -16.09
N ALA A 331 0.18 27.49 -15.16
CA ALA A 331 0.85 28.80 -15.16
C ALA A 331 1.71 28.99 -16.42
N TYR A 332 2.46 27.97 -16.82
CA TYR A 332 3.23 27.95 -18.06
C TYR A 332 2.31 28.12 -19.29
N MET A 333 1.24 27.34 -19.39
CA MET A 333 0.29 27.43 -20.51
C MET A 333 -0.37 28.80 -20.60
N ASN A 334 -0.77 29.40 -19.47
CA ASN A 334 -1.35 30.74 -19.42
C ASN A 334 -0.33 31.79 -19.89
N LYS A 335 0.94 31.70 -19.46
CA LYS A 335 2.01 32.59 -19.91
C LYS A 335 2.22 32.44 -21.42
N LYS A 336 2.21 31.21 -21.93
CA LYS A 336 2.34 30.95 -23.37
C LYS A 336 1.17 31.54 -24.18
N LEU A 337 -0.06 31.33 -23.72
CA LEU A 337 -1.26 31.92 -24.35
C LEU A 337 -1.18 33.46 -24.36
N SER A 338 -0.79 34.05 -23.24
CA SER A 338 -0.61 35.51 -23.15
C SER A 338 0.46 36.00 -24.12
N SER A 339 1.59 35.30 -24.24
CA SER A 339 2.65 35.65 -25.20
C SER A 339 2.17 35.58 -26.66
N LEU A 340 1.44 34.53 -27.03
CA LEU A 340 0.86 34.38 -28.36
C LEU A 340 -0.18 35.48 -28.70
N TYR A 341 -0.89 35.98 -27.67
CA TYR A 341 -1.86 37.06 -27.86
C TYR A 341 -1.23 38.43 -28.13
N ILE A 342 -0.07 38.72 -27.53
CA ILE A 342 0.59 40.03 -27.60
C ILE A 342 1.79 40.10 -28.54
N MET A 343 2.26 38.95 -29.06
CA MET A 343 3.42 38.86 -29.94
C MET A 343 3.05 38.36 -31.34
N ASP A 344 3.76 38.82 -32.35
CA ASP A 344 3.67 38.32 -33.70
C ASP A 344 4.54 37.08 -33.87
N THR A 345 3.93 35.97 -34.28
CA THR A 345 4.57 34.65 -34.32
C THR A 345 5.69 34.51 -35.36
N LEU A 346 5.73 35.42 -36.37
CA LEU A 346 6.75 35.39 -37.43
C LEU A 346 7.97 36.21 -37.06
N THR A 347 7.74 37.37 -36.45
CA THR A 347 8.82 38.35 -36.17
C THR A 347 9.29 38.31 -34.74
N GLY A 348 8.52 37.71 -33.83
CA GLY A 348 8.82 37.71 -32.41
C GLY A 348 8.73 39.09 -31.75
N MET A 349 8.11 40.07 -32.42
CA MET A 349 7.91 41.43 -31.88
C MET A 349 6.47 41.57 -31.35
N TYR A 350 6.24 42.63 -30.55
CA TYR A 350 4.88 42.95 -30.12
C TYR A 350 3.97 43.21 -31.33
N ASN A 351 2.83 42.55 -31.35
CA ASN A 351 1.76 42.84 -32.30
C ASN A 351 1.01 44.13 -31.90
N ARG A 352 -0.03 44.51 -32.65
CA ARG A 352 -0.81 45.71 -32.37
C ARG A 352 -1.42 45.74 -30.96
N MET A 353 -1.79 44.57 -30.42
CA MET A 353 -2.34 44.44 -29.07
C MET A 353 -1.26 44.62 -28.00
N GLY A 354 -0.07 44.08 -28.23
CA GLY A 354 1.06 44.18 -27.30
C GLY A 354 1.63 45.60 -27.22
N TYR A 355 1.43 46.44 -28.26
CA TYR A 355 1.82 47.88 -28.21
C TYR A 355 0.78 48.77 -27.52
N GLN A 356 -0.43 48.26 -27.21
CA GLN A 356 -1.50 49.04 -26.57
C GLN A 356 -1.60 48.80 -25.07
N GLN A 357 -0.83 47.84 -24.54
CA GLN A 357 -0.64 47.61 -23.10
C GLN A 357 0.60 48.36 -22.61
#